data_59657856a6d811c7f958bf5d41dd2c28
#
_entry.id   59657856a6d811c7f958bf5d41dd2c28
#
_cell.length_a   1.000
_cell.length_b   1.000
_cell.length_c   1.000
_cell.angle_alpha   90.00
_cell.angle_beta   90.00
_cell.angle_gamma   90.00
#
_symmetry.space_group_name_H-M   'P 1'
#
loop_
_entity.id
_entity.type
_entity.pdbx_description
1 polymer ?
#
loop_
_entity_poly.entity_id
_entity_poly.type
_entity_poly.pdbx_seq_one_letter_code
_entity_poly.pdbx_strand_id
1 'polypeptide(L)'
;LPSRRQLAEFQHTIGLERALPDNFTEDMIMRAPSRDIMNKLASATLALYSYDANPDETTVENIMRQGISLMAKFPVIISHAYQAKRRYFDNDSMFLHVPEPNRSTAENILHLIRPTGEFNDDEAKLLDRCLILHAEHGGGNNSSFTVRVTSSSGTDTYSAISAAISKFITSPV
;
A
#
# COMPACT_ATOMS: atom_id res chain seq x y z
N LEU A 1 22.51 5.99 -6.70
CA LEU A 1 21.42 6.83 -6.21
C LEU A 1 20.84 7.65 -7.36
N PRO A 2 19.53 7.90 -7.41
CA PRO A 2 18.92 8.72 -8.44
C PRO A 2 19.44 10.18 -8.35
N SER A 3 19.49 10.87 -9.49
CA SER A 3 19.67 12.31 -9.51
C SER A 3 18.46 13.03 -8.89
N ARG A 4 18.61 14.30 -8.49
CA ARG A 4 17.49 15.09 -7.96
C ARG A 4 16.29 15.14 -8.92
N ARG A 5 16.55 15.23 -10.22
CA ARG A 5 15.50 15.23 -11.25
C ARG A 5 14.75 13.90 -11.29
N GLN A 6 15.48 12.78 -11.34
CA GLN A 6 14.87 11.44 -11.34
C GLN A 6 14.05 11.18 -10.08
N LEU A 7 14.53 11.64 -8.91
CA LEU A 7 13.77 11.53 -7.66
C LEU A 7 12.47 12.33 -7.73
N ALA A 8 12.51 13.57 -8.20
CA ALA A 8 11.33 14.41 -8.34
C ALA A 8 10.31 13.83 -9.33
N GLU A 9 10.78 13.31 -10.48
CA GLU A 9 9.94 12.64 -11.48
C GLU A 9 9.27 11.40 -10.88
N PHE A 10 10.00 10.58 -10.13
CA PHE A 10 9.45 9.38 -9.47
C PHE A 10 8.45 9.74 -8.37
N GLN A 11 8.74 10.74 -7.53
CA GLN A 11 7.81 11.23 -6.51
C GLN A 11 6.52 11.77 -7.12
N HIS A 12 6.62 12.47 -8.24
CA HIS A 12 5.44 12.94 -8.99
C HIS A 12 4.61 11.78 -9.51
N THR A 13 5.24 10.76 -10.11
CA THR A 13 4.56 9.54 -10.60
C THR A 13 3.83 8.83 -9.46
N ILE A 14 4.49 8.59 -8.33
CA ILE A 14 3.86 8.00 -7.13
C ILE A 14 2.69 8.86 -6.65
N GLY A 15 2.83 10.18 -6.67
CA GLY A 15 1.77 11.10 -6.27
C GLY A 15 0.49 10.96 -7.10
N LEU A 16 0.63 10.85 -8.41
CA LEU A 16 -0.50 10.71 -9.34
C LEU A 16 -1.21 9.35 -9.20
N GLU A 17 -0.48 8.30 -8.83
CA GLU A 17 -1.00 6.93 -8.71
C GLU A 17 -1.68 6.62 -7.36
N ARG A 18 -1.70 7.56 -6.40
CA ARG A 18 -2.22 7.33 -5.04
C ARG A 18 -3.72 7.14 -4.97
N ALA A 19 -4.47 7.76 -5.87
CA ALA A 19 -5.92 7.65 -5.85
C ALA A 19 -6.36 6.19 -6.02
N LEU A 20 -7.28 5.76 -5.17
CA LEU A 20 -7.95 4.47 -5.33
C LEU A 20 -9.01 4.57 -6.44
N PRO A 21 -9.38 3.46 -7.08
CA PRO A 21 -10.51 3.45 -7.99
C PRO A 21 -11.80 3.94 -7.33
N ASP A 22 -12.75 4.43 -8.12
CA ASP A 22 -14.04 4.91 -7.65
C ASP A 22 -14.77 3.85 -6.83
N ASN A 23 -15.31 4.24 -5.69
CA ASN A 23 -16.01 3.40 -4.71
C ASN A 23 -15.18 2.25 -4.11
N PHE A 24 -13.87 2.17 -4.39
CA PHE A 24 -13.02 1.08 -3.90
C PHE A 24 -12.98 1.01 -2.36
N THR A 25 -12.89 2.15 -1.70
CA THR A 25 -12.89 2.21 -0.22
C THR A 25 -14.19 1.67 0.36
N GLU A 26 -15.32 2.07 -0.19
CA GLU A 26 -16.65 1.66 0.26
C GLU A 26 -16.89 0.17 0.02
N ASP A 27 -16.60 -0.30 -1.19
CA ASP A 27 -16.92 -1.66 -1.61
C ASP A 27 -15.94 -2.71 -1.10
N MET A 28 -14.63 -2.40 -1.09
CA MET A 28 -13.60 -3.37 -0.77
C MET A 28 -13.08 -3.27 0.66
N ILE A 29 -13.18 -2.10 1.30
CA ILE A 29 -12.63 -1.89 2.65
C ILE A 29 -13.76 -1.80 3.68
N MET A 30 -14.72 -0.90 3.49
CA MET A 30 -15.74 -0.60 4.48
C MET A 30 -16.84 -1.66 4.54
N ARG A 31 -17.25 -2.24 3.40
CA ARG A 31 -18.30 -3.27 3.34
C ARG A 31 -17.90 -4.59 4.01
N ALA A 32 -16.60 -4.88 4.05
CA ALA A 32 -16.05 -6.06 4.71
C ALA A 32 -14.83 -5.67 5.57
N PRO A 33 -15.03 -4.94 6.68
CA PRO A 33 -13.93 -4.50 7.55
C PRO A 33 -13.23 -5.69 8.19
N SER A 34 -11.94 -5.56 8.49
CA SER A 34 -11.13 -6.59 9.15
C SER A 34 -10.49 -6.06 10.43
N ARG A 35 -10.36 -6.91 11.45
CA ARG A 35 -9.54 -6.61 12.62
C ARG A 35 -8.05 -6.60 12.28
N ASP A 36 -7.66 -7.41 11.31
CA ASP A 36 -6.30 -7.53 10.81
C ASP A 36 -6.13 -6.66 9.55
N ILE A 37 -5.35 -5.59 9.69
CA ILE A 37 -5.11 -4.62 8.60
C ILE A 37 -4.27 -5.24 7.48
N MET A 38 -3.33 -6.14 7.82
CA MET A 38 -2.50 -6.80 6.81
C MET A 38 -3.32 -7.77 5.96
N ASN A 39 -4.24 -8.52 6.59
CA ASN A 39 -5.19 -9.35 5.86
C ASN A 39 -6.08 -8.51 4.95
N LYS A 40 -6.53 -7.34 5.42
CA LYS A 40 -7.29 -6.39 4.59
C LYS A 40 -6.46 -5.85 3.44
N LEU A 41 -5.19 -5.52 3.66
CA LEU A 41 -4.29 -5.08 2.60
C LEU A 41 -4.13 -6.17 1.52
N ALA A 42 -3.93 -7.42 1.93
CA ALA A 42 -3.80 -8.54 1.00
C ALA A 42 -5.06 -8.71 0.13
N SER A 43 -6.24 -8.71 0.76
CA SER A 43 -7.52 -8.85 0.03
C SER A 43 -7.80 -7.64 -0.88
N ALA A 44 -7.48 -6.44 -0.46
CA ALA A 44 -7.61 -5.23 -1.26
C ALA A 44 -6.62 -5.21 -2.43
N THR A 45 -5.40 -5.70 -2.23
CA THR A 45 -4.40 -5.85 -3.30
C THR A 45 -4.92 -6.79 -4.38
N LEU A 46 -5.47 -7.93 -4.00
CA LEU A 46 -6.06 -8.86 -4.96
C LEU A 46 -7.27 -8.26 -5.70
N ALA A 47 -8.09 -7.48 -5.01
CA ALA A 47 -9.25 -6.83 -5.62
C ALA A 47 -8.85 -5.78 -6.69
N LEU A 48 -7.68 -5.15 -6.58
CA LEU A 48 -7.18 -4.20 -7.58
C LEU A 48 -6.96 -4.82 -8.95
N TYR A 49 -6.77 -6.14 -9.04
CA TYR A 49 -6.74 -6.87 -10.30
C TYR A 49 -7.92 -6.52 -11.22
N SER A 50 -9.13 -6.43 -10.66
CA SER A 50 -10.36 -6.16 -11.42
C SER A 50 -10.46 -4.71 -11.94
N TYR A 51 -9.59 -3.83 -11.50
CA TYR A 51 -9.55 -2.41 -11.90
C TYR A 51 -8.37 -2.11 -12.84
N ASP A 52 -7.53 -3.09 -13.15
CA ASP A 52 -6.45 -2.93 -14.13
C ASP A 52 -6.95 -3.32 -15.52
N ALA A 53 -6.58 -2.53 -16.53
CA ALA A 53 -6.92 -2.82 -17.92
C ALA A 53 -6.18 -4.04 -18.50
N ASN A 54 -4.98 -4.34 -17.97
CA ASN A 54 -4.12 -5.43 -18.45
C ASN A 54 -3.53 -6.22 -17.26
N PRO A 55 -4.37 -6.84 -16.40
CA PRO A 55 -3.91 -7.45 -15.16
C PRO A 55 -3.00 -8.66 -15.38
N ASP A 56 -3.22 -9.43 -16.44
CA ASP A 56 -2.50 -10.69 -16.76
C ASP A 56 -1.24 -10.47 -17.62
N GLU A 57 -0.98 -9.25 -18.07
CA GLU A 57 0.19 -8.95 -18.87
C GLU A 57 1.47 -8.96 -18.03
N THR A 58 2.36 -9.92 -18.26
CA THR A 58 3.60 -10.14 -17.52
C THR A 58 4.84 -9.57 -18.19
N THR A 59 4.69 -8.57 -19.06
CA THR A 59 5.85 -7.80 -19.58
C THR A 59 6.51 -7.01 -18.45
N VAL A 60 7.82 -6.79 -18.57
CA VAL A 60 8.58 -6.05 -17.56
C VAL A 60 7.98 -4.65 -17.34
N GLU A 61 7.61 -3.98 -18.42
CA GLU A 61 6.99 -2.66 -18.40
C GLU A 61 5.68 -2.66 -17.61
N ASN A 62 4.81 -3.63 -17.84
CA ASN A 62 3.53 -3.72 -17.17
C ASN A 62 3.68 -4.10 -15.69
N ILE A 63 4.57 -5.05 -15.37
CA ILE A 63 4.88 -5.40 -13.97
C ILE A 63 5.43 -4.18 -13.21
N MET A 64 6.30 -3.39 -13.82
CA MET A 64 6.83 -2.16 -13.22
C MET A 64 5.72 -1.12 -13.00
N ARG A 65 4.84 -0.91 -13.97
CA ARG A 65 3.67 -0.03 -13.85
C ARG A 65 2.77 -0.47 -12.69
N GLN A 66 2.41 -1.74 -12.64
CA GLN A 66 1.57 -2.32 -11.58
C GLN A 66 2.25 -2.19 -10.20
N GLY A 67 3.54 -2.48 -10.11
CA GLY A 67 4.31 -2.35 -8.87
C GLY A 67 4.35 -0.91 -8.34
N ILE A 68 4.58 0.08 -9.21
CA ILE A 68 4.55 1.51 -8.85
C ILE A 68 3.16 1.91 -8.37
N SER A 69 2.11 1.50 -9.08
CA SER A 69 0.72 1.76 -8.71
C SER A 69 0.37 1.16 -7.33
N LEU A 70 0.78 -0.08 -7.06
CA LEU A 70 0.58 -0.72 -5.75
C LEU A 70 1.32 0.01 -4.63
N MET A 71 2.60 0.37 -4.84
CA MET A 71 3.36 1.15 -3.85
C MET A 71 2.69 2.48 -3.52
N ALA A 72 2.12 3.14 -4.51
CA ALA A 72 1.42 4.41 -4.33
C ALA A 72 0.10 4.25 -3.55
N LYS A 73 -0.65 3.17 -3.80
CA LYS A 73 -1.98 2.91 -3.22
C LYS A 73 -1.94 2.28 -1.82
N PHE A 74 -0.89 1.54 -1.47
CA PHE A 74 -0.79 0.85 -0.17
C PHE A 74 -0.98 1.77 1.03
N PRO A 75 -0.35 2.96 1.13
CA PRO A 75 -0.58 3.88 2.23
C PRO A 75 -2.05 4.26 2.40
N VAL A 76 -2.76 4.46 1.29
CA VAL A 76 -4.20 4.82 1.32
C VAL A 76 -5.04 3.64 1.78
N ILE A 77 -4.81 2.45 1.23
CA ILE A 77 -5.53 1.22 1.62
C ILE A 77 -5.32 0.92 3.10
N ILE A 78 -4.07 0.98 3.59
CA ILE A 78 -3.75 0.72 5.00
C ILE A 78 -4.44 1.74 5.91
N SER A 79 -4.40 3.01 5.55
CA SER A 79 -5.01 4.08 6.33
C SER A 79 -6.54 3.94 6.38
N HIS A 80 -7.19 3.68 5.26
CA HIS A 80 -8.63 3.46 5.20
C HIS A 80 -9.04 2.17 5.92
N ALA A 81 -8.25 1.09 5.81
CA ALA A 81 -8.49 -0.14 6.57
C ALA A 81 -8.36 0.08 8.08
N TYR A 82 -7.39 0.87 8.52
CA TYR A 82 -7.23 1.26 9.91
C TYR A 82 -8.42 2.08 10.42
N GLN A 83 -8.89 3.05 9.66
CA GLN A 83 -10.07 3.84 10.00
C GLN A 83 -11.34 2.98 10.06
N ALA A 84 -11.52 2.06 9.10
CA ALA A 84 -12.63 1.11 9.14
C ALA A 84 -12.55 0.20 10.39
N LYS A 85 -11.35 -0.31 10.73
CA LYS A 85 -11.14 -1.08 11.96
C LYS A 85 -11.56 -0.29 13.19
N ARG A 86 -11.12 0.95 13.35
CA ARG A 86 -11.49 1.83 14.46
C ARG A 86 -13.01 1.96 14.57
N ARG A 87 -13.67 2.23 13.44
CA ARG A 87 -15.12 2.43 13.42
C ARG A 87 -15.90 1.18 13.79
N TYR A 88 -15.56 0.04 13.21
CA TYR A 88 -16.38 -1.18 13.30
C TYR A 88 -16.03 -2.08 14.48
N PHE A 89 -14.80 -2.00 15.00
CA PHE A 89 -14.33 -2.89 16.06
C PHE A 89 -13.92 -2.18 17.34
N ASP A 90 -13.51 -0.92 17.26
CA ASP A 90 -13.02 -0.17 18.42
C ASP A 90 -14.06 0.87 18.89
N ASN A 91 -15.23 0.98 18.22
CA ASN A 91 -16.30 1.94 18.49
C ASN A 91 -15.84 3.41 18.48
N ASP A 92 -14.87 3.71 17.64
CA ASP A 92 -14.31 5.04 17.50
C ASP A 92 -14.81 5.76 16.24
N SER A 93 -14.55 7.06 16.13
CA SER A 93 -14.88 7.82 14.93
C SER A 93 -13.97 7.44 13.78
N MET A 94 -14.52 7.45 12.55
CA MET A 94 -13.79 7.23 11.32
C MET A 94 -13.57 8.55 10.59
N PHE A 95 -12.36 8.81 10.15
CA PHE A 95 -11.98 9.97 9.36
C PHE A 95 -11.33 9.49 8.06
N LEU A 96 -11.85 9.92 6.93
CA LEU A 96 -11.29 9.59 5.62
C LEU A 96 -10.77 10.87 4.98
N HIS A 97 -9.46 11.01 4.93
CA HIS A 97 -8.79 12.08 4.22
C HIS A 97 -8.43 11.65 2.80
N VAL A 98 -8.39 12.60 1.89
CA VAL A 98 -7.95 12.35 0.51
C VAL A 98 -6.43 12.42 0.46
N PRO A 99 -5.75 11.48 -0.22
CA PRO A 99 -4.30 11.53 -0.37
C PRO A 99 -3.88 12.77 -1.18
N GLU A 100 -2.80 13.39 -0.77
CA GLU A 100 -2.25 14.57 -1.45
C GLU A 100 -1.08 14.17 -2.37
N PRO A 101 -1.17 14.46 -3.69
CA PRO A 101 -0.15 14.05 -4.66
C PRO A 101 1.25 14.61 -4.38
N ASN A 102 1.32 15.82 -3.83
CA ASN A 102 2.59 16.53 -3.63
C ASN A 102 3.29 16.20 -2.31
N ARG A 103 2.67 15.41 -1.43
CA ARG A 103 3.29 14.96 -0.18
C ARG A 103 4.10 13.68 -0.40
N SER A 104 5.15 13.49 0.41
CA SER A 104 5.87 12.22 0.49
C SER A 104 4.97 11.08 0.99
N THR A 105 5.43 9.85 0.90
CA THR A 105 4.71 8.68 1.43
C THR A 105 4.50 8.78 2.94
N ALA A 106 5.52 9.18 3.70
CA ALA A 106 5.43 9.34 5.15
C ALA A 106 4.44 10.44 5.55
N GLU A 107 4.49 11.59 4.88
CA GLU A 107 3.54 12.70 5.10
C GLU A 107 2.10 12.27 4.80
N ASN A 108 1.87 11.54 3.70
CA ASN A 108 0.54 11.03 3.39
C ASN A 108 0.03 10.02 4.41
N ILE A 109 0.87 9.11 4.91
CA ILE A 109 0.46 8.18 5.96
C ILE A 109 0.00 8.96 7.21
N LEU A 110 0.80 9.93 7.68
CA LEU A 110 0.44 10.74 8.84
C LEU A 110 -0.85 11.54 8.62
N HIS A 111 -0.99 12.16 7.44
CA HIS A 111 -2.20 12.87 7.04
C HIS A 111 -3.44 11.98 7.05
N LEU A 112 -3.35 10.79 6.47
CA LEU A 112 -4.49 9.89 6.29
C LEU A 112 -4.94 9.19 7.59
N ILE A 113 -4.02 8.93 8.54
CA ILE A 113 -4.37 8.20 9.76
C ILE A 113 -4.81 9.08 10.93
N ARG A 114 -4.44 10.37 10.92
CA ARG A 114 -4.75 11.31 12.02
C ARG A 114 -6.12 11.96 11.83
N PRO A 115 -6.90 12.14 12.90
CA PRO A 115 -8.21 12.78 12.81
C PRO A 115 -8.18 14.17 12.19
N THR A 116 -7.16 14.99 12.53
CA THR A 116 -6.97 16.35 12.01
C THR A 116 -6.24 16.39 10.67
N GLY A 117 -5.58 15.30 10.27
CA GLY A 117 -4.67 15.28 9.13
C GLY A 117 -3.38 16.09 9.34
N GLU A 118 -3.14 16.61 10.57
CA GLU A 118 -1.98 17.45 10.87
C GLU A 118 -0.79 16.63 11.37
N PHE A 119 0.41 17.07 11.03
CA PHE A 119 1.69 16.52 11.48
C PHE A 119 2.77 17.61 11.35
N ASN A 120 3.90 17.40 12.01
CA ASN A 120 5.07 18.27 11.85
C ASN A 120 6.18 17.57 11.02
N ASP A 121 7.15 18.37 10.57
CA ASP A 121 8.25 17.90 9.73
C ASP A 121 9.11 16.81 10.39
N ASP A 122 9.31 16.87 11.70
CA ASP A 122 10.15 15.91 12.40
C ASP A 122 9.45 14.54 12.53
N GLU A 123 8.14 14.52 12.70
CA GLU A 123 7.34 13.30 12.66
C GLU A 123 7.38 12.65 11.26
N ALA A 124 7.25 13.45 10.21
CA ALA A 124 7.32 12.96 8.84
C ALA A 124 8.71 12.38 8.52
N LYS A 125 9.79 13.08 8.90
CA LYS A 125 11.17 12.60 8.75
C LYS A 125 11.44 11.33 9.55
N LEU A 126 10.91 11.24 10.78
CA LEU A 126 11.07 10.05 11.62
C LEU A 126 10.38 8.85 10.97
N LEU A 127 9.13 9.01 10.53
CA LEU A 127 8.40 7.94 9.86
C LEU A 127 9.07 7.51 8.56
N ASP A 128 9.54 8.45 7.75
CA ASP A 128 10.28 8.15 6.51
C ASP A 128 11.51 7.29 6.76
N ARG A 129 12.31 7.61 7.79
CA ARG A 129 13.45 6.80 8.20
C ARG A 129 13.03 5.40 8.68
N CYS A 130 11.94 5.29 9.42
CA CYS A 130 11.39 4.01 9.85
C CYS A 130 10.98 3.15 8.64
N LEU A 131 10.32 3.73 7.65
CA LEU A 131 9.94 3.03 6.42
C LEU A 131 11.17 2.54 5.64
N ILE A 132 12.22 3.33 5.54
CA ILE A 132 13.49 2.94 4.91
C ILE A 132 14.12 1.74 5.65
N LEU A 133 14.19 1.80 6.98
CA LEU A 133 14.78 0.72 7.79
C LEU A 133 14.01 -0.60 7.69
N HIS A 134 12.69 -0.54 7.43
CA HIS A 134 11.83 -1.72 7.30
C HIS A 134 11.65 -2.20 5.85
N ALA A 135 12.20 -1.48 4.88
CA ALA A 135 11.99 -1.81 3.46
C ALA A 135 12.67 -3.12 3.05
N GLU A 136 13.77 -3.48 3.68
CA GLU A 136 14.57 -4.66 3.34
C GLU A 136 15.36 -5.15 4.55
N HIS A 137 15.47 -6.47 4.74
CA HIS A 137 16.34 -7.07 5.75
C HIS A 137 17.25 -8.18 5.21
N GLY A 138 17.42 -8.25 3.88
CA GLY A 138 18.30 -9.20 3.20
C GLY A 138 17.60 -10.45 2.67
N GLY A 139 18.38 -11.40 2.15
CA GLY A 139 17.90 -12.51 1.33
C GLY A 139 16.99 -13.55 2.02
N GLY A 140 16.78 -13.45 3.34
CA GLY A 140 15.86 -14.30 4.10
C GLY A 140 14.42 -13.78 4.19
N ASN A 141 14.08 -12.72 3.46
CA ASN A 141 12.75 -12.13 3.49
C ASN A 141 11.70 -13.09 2.90
N ASN A 142 10.75 -13.52 3.74
CA ASN A 142 9.70 -14.45 3.35
C ASN A 142 8.78 -13.91 2.26
N SER A 143 8.48 -12.61 2.27
CA SER A 143 7.67 -11.99 1.24
C SER A 143 8.35 -12.03 -0.13
N SER A 144 9.65 -11.70 -0.19
CA SER A 144 10.44 -11.81 -1.43
C SER A 144 10.54 -13.25 -1.93
N PHE A 145 10.69 -14.22 -1.03
CA PHE A 145 10.66 -15.64 -1.39
C PHE A 145 9.30 -16.04 -1.96
N THR A 146 8.21 -15.62 -1.30
CA THR A 146 6.84 -15.94 -1.77
C THR A 146 6.57 -15.35 -3.15
N VAL A 147 6.94 -14.09 -3.39
CA VAL A 147 6.81 -13.47 -4.72
C VAL A 147 7.57 -14.29 -5.77
N ARG A 148 8.82 -14.67 -5.50
CA ARG A 148 9.62 -15.47 -6.44
C ARG A 148 8.98 -16.82 -6.76
N VAL A 149 8.46 -17.51 -5.74
CA VAL A 149 7.83 -18.83 -5.94
C VAL A 149 6.51 -18.68 -6.68
N THR A 150 5.64 -17.75 -6.30
CA THR A 150 4.34 -17.58 -6.95
C THR A 150 4.48 -17.05 -8.37
N SER A 151 5.36 -16.08 -8.62
CA SER A 151 5.58 -15.56 -9.98
C SER A 151 6.21 -16.57 -10.93
N SER A 152 6.97 -17.56 -10.41
CA SER A 152 7.53 -18.62 -11.24
C SER A 152 6.48 -19.53 -11.88
N SER A 153 5.25 -19.53 -11.38
CA SER A 153 4.11 -20.25 -11.98
C SER A 153 3.39 -19.43 -13.07
N GLY A 154 3.83 -18.22 -13.37
CA GLY A 154 3.20 -17.34 -14.36
C GLY A 154 1.95 -16.61 -13.86
N THR A 155 1.78 -16.49 -12.53
CA THR A 155 0.65 -15.74 -11.96
C THR A 155 0.82 -14.22 -12.16
N ASP A 156 -0.30 -13.50 -12.10
CA ASP A 156 -0.32 -12.04 -12.19
C ASP A 156 0.34 -11.36 -10.98
N THR A 157 0.66 -10.08 -11.13
CA THR A 157 1.33 -9.26 -10.11
C THR A 157 0.49 -9.13 -8.82
N TYR A 158 -0.82 -8.95 -8.95
CA TYR A 158 -1.72 -8.74 -7.79
C TYR A 158 -1.81 -9.99 -6.93
N SER A 159 -1.96 -11.16 -7.54
CA SER A 159 -1.96 -12.45 -6.86
C SER A 159 -0.63 -12.73 -6.16
N ALA A 160 0.51 -12.49 -6.84
CA ALA A 160 1.83 -12.72 -6.27
C ALA A 160 2.09 -11.81 -5.04
N ILE A 161 1.78 -10.53 -5.14
CA ILE A 161 1.96 -9.56 -4.05
C ILE A 161 0.97 -9.83 -2.91
N SER A 162 -0.31 -10.10 -3.21
CA SER A 162 -1.31 -10.46 -2.20
C SER A 162 -0.89 -11.69 -1.39
N ALA A 163 -0.40 -12.74 -2.04
CA ALA A 163 0.14 -13.93 -1.37
C ALA A 163 1.31 -13.59 -0.45
N ALA A 164 2.21 -12.71 -0.85
CA ALA A 164 3.36 -12.29 -0.07
C ALA A 164 2.98 -11.47 1.18
N ILE A 165 1.90 -10.68 1.10
CA ILE A 165 1.37 -9.93 2.23
C ILE A 165 0.68 -10.85 3.23
N SER A 166 -0.13 -11.83 2.75
CA SER A 166 -1.09 -12.60 3.56
C SER A 166 -0.46 -13.48 4.62
N LYS A 167 0.71 -14.05 4.40
CA LYS A 167 1.12 -15.27 5.13
C LYS A 167 2.25 -15.10 6.14
N PHE A 168 3.00 -14.01 6.12
CA PHE A 168 4.28 -13.95 6.83
C PHE A 168 4.40 -12.84 7.88
N ILE A 169 3.38 -12.02 8.03
CA ILE A 169 3.41 -10.89 8.97
C ILE A 169 2.67 -11.21 10.27
N THR A 170 1.93 -12.30 10.32
CA THR A 170 1.09 -12.69 11.47
C THR A 170 1.67 -13.81 12.34
N SER A 171 2.93 -14.18 12.19
CA SER A 171 3.56 -15.07 13.19
C SER A 171 3.85 -14.23 14.44
N PRO A 172 3.15 -14.46 15.55
CA PRO A 172 3.64 -13.92 16.83
C PRO A 172 5.00 -14.57 17.11
N VAL A 173 5.99 -13.75 17.34
CA VAL A 173 7.27 -14.15 17.93
C VAL A 173 7.01 -14.50 19.39
#